data_7d56e3588ca912c14ef6e8e9ef739178
#
_entry.id   7d56e3588ca912c14ef6e8e9ef739178
#
_cell.length_a   1.000
_cell.length_b   1.000
_cell.length_c   1.000
_cell.angle_alpha   90.00
_cell.angle_beta   90.00
_cell.angle_gamma   90.00
#
_symmetry.space_group_name_H-M   'P 1'
#
loop_
_entity.id
_entity.type
_entity.pdbx_description
1 polymer ?
#
loop_
_entity_poly.entity_id
_entity_poly.type
_entity_poly.pdbx_seq_one_letter_code
_entity_poly.pdbx_strand_id
1 'polypeptide(L)'
;MSDPLGMSIGTTNVVAVGIGHQPVLRRAALTRSGTVLTGFVERVGDPVPLVAADGTSYPAEQLLVAVLDEAAAAAMPTPPSGVAIATPSYWNPSATAALASALAGSRLTATTGAVPRLVPDAVAALTALNANPGFDRSGVVAVLDFGGGGTSITLADGASAFAMLGGTERYA
;
A
#
# COMPACT_ATOMS: atom_id res chain seq x y z
N MET A 1 -13.41 17.55 13.67
CA MET A 1 -13.56 16.18 13.14
C MET A 1 -12.22 15.79 12.57
N SER A 2 -11.70 14.60 12.89
CA SER A 2 -10.44 14.13 12.32
C SER A 2 -10.67 13.68 10.87
N ASP A 3 -9.72 14.01 9.98
CA ASP A 3 -9.78 13.62 8.56
C ASP A 3 -9.29 12.19 8.34
N PRO A 4 -9.76 11.49 7.30
CA PRO A 4 -9.24 10.19 6.93
C PRO A 4 -7.85 10.32 6.27
N LEU A 5 -7.06 9.26 6.41
CA LEU A 5 -5.74 9.11 5.80
C LEU A 5 -5.79 8.08 4.67
N GLY A 6 -5.38 8.48 3.47
CA GLY A 6 -5.10 7.59 2.35
C GLY A 6 -3.62 7.28 2.25
N MET A 7 -3.27 6.03 1.99
CA MET A 7 -1.88 5.62 1.75
C MET A 7 -1.78 4.74 0.50
N SER A 8 -0.62 4.72 -0.13
CA SER A 8 -0.33 3.85 -1.28
C SER A 8 1.03 3.20 -1.12
N ILE A 9 1.09 1.90 -1.37
CA ILE A 9 2.31 1.09 -1.31
C ILE A 9 2.81 0.86 -2.74
N GLY A 10 3.96 1.43 -3.05
CA GLY A 10 4.75 1.09 -4.24
C GLY A 10 6.03 0.36 -3.86
N THR A 11 6.66 -0.31 -4.82
CA THR A 11 7.90 -1.08 -4.59
C THR A 11 9.07 -0.22 -4.13
N THR A 12 9.12 1.04 -4.55
CA THR A 12 10.21 1.97 -4.22
C THR A 12 9.79 3.05 -3.24
N ASN A 13 8.51 3.39 -3.18
CA ASN A 13 8.01 4.48 -2.36
C ASN A 13 6.66 4.14 -1.73
N VAL A 14 6.41 4.73 -0.58
CA VAL A 14 5.12 4.80 0.09
C VAL A 14 4.65 6.24 0.08
N VAL A 15 3.39 6.47 -0.22
CA VAL A 15 2.75 7.80 -0.16
C VAL A 15 1.69 7.79 0.92
N ALA A 16 1.59 8.87 1.67
CA ALA A 16 0.53 9.11 2.65
C ALA A 16 -0.05 10.52 2.45
N VAL A 17 -1.37 10.66 2.48
CA VAL A 17 -2.06 11.94 2.32
C VAL A 17 -3.34 11.99 3.14
N GLY A 18 -3.50 13.04 3.93
CA GLY A 18 -4.76 13.43 4.57
C GLY A 18 -5.49 14.47 3.72
N ILE A 19 -6.81 14.59 3.88
CA ILE A 19 -7.60 15.61 3.18
C ILE A 19 -7.08 17.00 3.58
N GLY A 20 -6.81 17.85 2.58
CA GLY A 20 -6.28 19.21 2.79
C GLY A 20 -4.81 19.29 3.19
N HIS A 21 -4.11 18.16 3.28
CA HIS A 21 -2.69 18.09 3.58
C HIS A 21 -1.86 17.81 2.32
N GLN A 22 -0.58 18.20 2.36
CA GLN A 22 0.37 17.85 1.30
C GLN A 22 0.72 16.37 1.39
N PRO A 23 0.83 15.66 0.25
CA PRO A 23 1.28 14.28 0.24
C PRO A 23 2.69 14.14 0.82
N VAL A 24 2.88 13.12 1.64
CA VAL A 24 4.18 12.71 2.16
C VAL A 24 4.65 11.50 1.38
N LEU A 25 5.82 11.62 0.76
CA LEU A 25 6.51 10.54 0.07
C LEU A 25 7.63 10.01 0.97
N ARG A 26 7.68 8.70 1.16
CA ARG A 26 8.76 7.99 1.83
C ARG A 26 9.31 6.89 0.94
N ARG A 27 10.63 6.68 0.95
CA ARG A 27 11.20 5.51 0.30
C ARG A 27 10.77 4.24 1.04
N ALA A 28 10.51 3.17 0.28
CA ALA A 28 10.33 1.82 0.82
C ALA A 28 11.69 1.24 1.24
N ALA A 29 12.34 1.90 2.18
CA ALA A 29 13.65 1.58 2.71
C ALA A 29 13.73 1.92 4.20
N LEU A 30 14.38 1.07 4.97
CA LEU A 30 14.61 1.28 6.40
C LEU A 30 16.06 0.96 6.76
N THR A 31 16.65 1.81 7.61
CA THR A 31 17.95 1.51 8.19
C THR A 31 17.76 0.79 9.53
N ARG A 32 18.35 -0.39 9.65
CA ARG A 32 18.39 -1.19 10.89
C ARG A 32 19.83 -1.63 11.13
N SER A 33 20.35 -1.39 12.32
CA SER A 33 21.71 -1.78 12.70
C SER A 33 22.78 -1.37 11.65
N GLY A 34 22.66 -0.16 11.08
CA GLY A 34 23.57 0.34 10.06
C GLY A 34 23.35 -0.26 8.65
N THR A 35 22.41 -1.19 8.48
CA THR A 35 22.07 -1.78 7.18
C THR A 35 20.82 -1.10 6.61
N VAL A 36 20.89 -0.69 5.33
CA VAL A 36 19.72 -0.22 4.60
C VAL A 36 18.99 -1.44 4.01
N LEU A 37 17.80 -1.71 4.52
CA LEU A 37 16.94 -2.79 4.05
C LEU A 37 15.96 -2.23 3.01
N THR A 38 15.92 -2.84 1.83
CA THR A 38 15.06 -2.49 0.68
C THR A 38 14.45 -3.75 0.07
N GLY A 39 13.54 -3.58 -0.90
CA GLY A 39 12.93 -4.72 -1.61
C GLY A 39 11.94 -5.55 -0.78
N PHE A 40 11.62 -5.12 0.44
CA PHE A 40 10.70 -5.86 1.31
C PHE A 40 9.25 -5.81 0.84
N VAL A 41 8.84 -4.80 0.06
CA VAL A 41 7.47 -4.71 -0.47
C VAL A 41 7.14 -5.92 -1.35
N GLU A 42 8.10 -6.40 -2.13
CA GLU A 42 7.95 -7.56 -3.01
C GLU A 42 8.02 -8.90 -2.26
N ARG A 43 8.46 -8.85 -1.01
CA ARG A 43 8.66 -10.02 -0.15
C ARG A 43 7.64 -10.13 0.98
N VAL A 44 6.60 -9.28 0.98
CA VAL A 44 5.51 -9.39 1.96
C VAL A 44 4.82 -10.74 1.80
N GLY A 45 4.71 -11.48 2.90
CA GLY A 45 4.18 -12.86 2.91
C GLY A 45 5.21 -13.94 2.56
N ASP A 46 6.47 -13.58 2.29
CA ASP A 46 7.58 -14.55 2.14
C ASP A 46 8.00 -15.04 3.56
N PRO A 47 8.09 -16.36 3.79
CA PRO A 47 8.54 -16.89 5.07
C PRO A 47 10.01 -16.59 5.38
N VAL A 48 10.81 -16.19 4.39
CA VAL A 48 12.24 -15.88 4.58
C VAL A 48 12.41 -14.42 4.94
N PRO A 49 12.88 -14.06 6.14
CA PRO A 49 13.05 -12.68 6.54
C PRO A 49 14.23 -12.01 5.83
N LEU A 50 14.27 -10.68 5.87
CA LEU A 50 15.46 -9.89 5.54
C LEU A 50 16.40 -9.90 6.74
N VAL A 51 17.71 -9.95 6.49
CA VAL A 51 18.74 -10.02 7.53
C VAL A 51 19.61 -8.77 7.48
N ALA A 52 19.74 -8.08 8.61
CA ALA A 52 20.66 -6.95 8.76
C ALA A 52 22.12 -7.44 8.97
N ALA A 53 23.08 -6.52 8.89
CA ALA A 53 24.50 -6.84 9.02
C ALA A 53 24.90 -7.44 10.38
N ASP A 54 24.12 -7.17 11.43
CA ASP A 54 24.31 -7.75 12.75
C ASP A 54 23.69 -9.15 12.93
N GLY A 55 23.12 -9.71 11.86
CA GLY A 55 22.42 -11.00 11.87
C GLY A 55 20.96 -10.95 12.32
N THR A 56 20.44 -9.78 12.69
CA THR A 56 19.02 -9.64 13.08
C THR A 56 18.11 -9.82 11.87
N SER A 57 17.08 -10.64 12.05
CA SER A 57 16.10 -10.99 11.01
C SER A 57 14.83 -10.15 11.15
N TYR A 58 14.33 -9.65 10.03
CA TYR A 58 13.12 -8.82 9.96
C TYR A 58 12.15 -9.37 8.92
N PRO A 59 10.94 -9.80 9.30
CA PRO A 59 9.87 -10.10 8.35
C PRO A 59 9.55 -8.88 7.48
N ALA A 60 9.32 -9.13 6.20
CA ALA A 60 9.12 -8.04 5.22
C ALA A 60 7.92 -7.14 5.55
N GLU A 61 6.82 -7.73 6.01
CA GLU A 61 5.62 -7.01 6.42
C GLU A 61 5.84 -6.11 7.64
N GLN A 62 6.74 -6.47 8.56
CA GLN A 62 7.08 -5.63 9.71
C GLN A 62 7.90 -4.40 9.29
N LEU A 63 8.80 -4.56 8.32
CA LEU A 63 9.54 -3.43 7.75
C LEU A 63 8.59 -2.48 7.02
N LEU A 64 7.66 -3.03 6.24
CA LEU A 64 6.67 -2.22 5.54
C LEU A 64 5.76 -1.45 6.52
N VAL A 65 5.26 -2.10 7.56
CA VAL A 65 4.45 -1.46 8.61
C VAL A 65 5.20 -0.31 9.27
N ALA A 66 6.49 -0.48 9.54
CA ALA A 66 7.30 0.60 10.12
C ALA A 66 7.38 1.83 9.20
N VAL A 67 7.54 1.62 7.87
CA VAL A 67 7.51 2.74 6.89
C VAL A 67 6.13 3.39 6.81
N LEU A 68 5.05 2.58 6.85
CA LEU A 68 3.68 3.09 6.87
C LEU A 68 3.41 3.95 8.11
N ASP A 69 3.80 3.48 9.29
CA ASP A 69 3.66 4.23 10.55
C ASP A 69 4.44 5.58 10.51
N GLU A 70 5.65 5.58 9.95
CA GLU A 70 6.46 6.80 9.79
C GLU A 70 5.83 7.77 8.76
N ALA A 71 5.33 7.24 7.64
CA ALA A 71 4.69 8.05 6.61
C ALA A 71 3.38 8.69 7.13
N ALA A 72 2.58 7.93 7.85
CA ALA A 72 1.33 8.41 8.44
C ALA A 72 1.57 9.51 9.49
N ALA A 73 2.53 9.30 10.38
CA ALA A 73 2.90 10.30 11.40
C ALA A 73 3.41 11.61 10.78
N ALA A 74 4.08 11.53 9.62
CA ALA A 74 4.54 12.71 8.91
C ALA A 74 3.44 13.41 8.10
N ALA A 75 2.43 12.65 7.61
CA ALA A 75 1.34 13.18 6.81
C ALA A 75 0.26 13.86 7.66
N MET A 76 0.05 13.39 8.88
CA MET A 76 -0.98 13.92 9.78
C MET A 76 -0.44 14.11 11.20
N PRO A 77 -0.43 15.36 11.70
CA PRO A 77 -0.01 15.66 13.08
C PRO A 77 -1.03 15.20 14.12
N THR A 78 -2.28 14.96 13.71
CA THR A 78 -3.38 14.48 14.56
C THR A 78 -3.84 13.09 14.12
N PRO A 79 -4.35 12.25 15.03
CA PRO A 79 -4.87 10.94 14.69
C PRO A 79 -5.94 11.01 13.59
N PRO A 80 -5.82 10.22 12.50
CA PRO A 80 -6.84 10.15 11.47
C PRO A 80 -8.11 9.46 11.98
N SER A 81 -9.27 9.79 11.38
CA SER A 81 -10.55 9.14 11.68
C SER A 81 -10.63 7.70 11.16
N GLY A 82 -9.78 7.35 10.22
CA GLY A 82 -9.64 6.04 9.62
C GLY A 82 -8.53 6.02 8.58
N VAL A 83 -8.05 4.85 8.24
CA VAL A 83 -6.95 4.66 7.27
C VAL A 83 -7.36 3.68 6.19
N ALA A 84 -7.11 4.07 4.92
CA ALA A 84 -7.18 3.17 3.78
C ALA A 84 -5.81 3.09 3.12
N ILE A 85 -5.37 1.87 2.79
CA ILE A 85 -4.06 1.59 2.19
C ILE A 85 -4.27 0.90 0.85
N ALA A 86 -3.84 1.53 -0.23
CA ALA A 86 -3.76 0.91 -1.55
C ALA A 86 -2.56 -0.04 -1.59
N THR A 87 -2.84 -1.32 -1.81
CA THR A 87 -1.85 -2.40 -1.92
C THR A 87 -1.61 -2.76 -3.38
N PRO A 88 -0.41 -3.22 -3.76
CA PRO A 88 -0.16 -3.66 -5.13
C PRO A 88 -1.18 -4.70 -5.59
N SER A 89 -1.84 -4.45 -6.72
CA SER A 89 -2.89 -5.34 -7.26
C SER A 89 -2.35 -6.71 -7.69
N TYR A 90 -1.04 -6.85 -7.91
CA TYR A 90 -0.39 -8.13 -8.23
C TYR A 90 -0.10 -8.99 -6.99
N TRP A 91 -0.31 -8.47 -5.77
CA TRP A 91 -0.13 -9.27 -4.57
C TRP A 91 -1.15 -10.42 -4.51
N ASN A 92 -0.65 -11.58 -4.10
CA ASN A 92 -1.51 -12.71 -3.81
C ASN A 92 -2.24 -12.55 -2.46
N PRO A 93 -3.28 -13.35 -2.18
CA PRO A 93 -4.02 -13.26 -0.92
C PRO A 93 -3.16 -13.45 0.33
N SER A 94 -2.08 -14.24 0.27
CA SER A 94 -1.20 -14.47 1.43
C SER A 94 -0.38 -13.22 1.78
N ALA A 95 0.09 -12.47 0.80
CA ALA A 95 0.78 -11.20 1.03
C ALA A 95 -0.16 -10.18 1.68
N THR A 96 -1.38 -10.06 1.16
CA THR A 96 -2.39 -9.15 1.74
C THR A 96 -2.75 -9.55 3.17
N ALA A 97 -2.91 -10.85 3.45
CA ALA A 97 -3.18 -11.36 4.79
C ALA A 97 -2.01 -11.14 5.76
N ALA A 98 -0.76 -11.32 5.30
CA ALA A 98 0.43 -11.06 6.11
C ALA A 98 0.52 -9.57 6.50
N LEU A 99 0.29 -8.66 5.56
CA LEU A 99 0.24 -7.23 5.87
C LEU A 99 -0.90 -6.90 6.85
N ALA A 100 -2.11 -7.42 6.63
CA ALA A 100 -3.26 -7.17 7.51
C ALA A 100 -2.97 -7.65 8.94
N SER A 101 -2.34 -8.81 9.09
CA SER A 101 -1.92 -9.35 10.39
C SER A 101 -0.88 -8.46 11.07
N ALA A 102 0.13 -7.99 10.34
CA ALA A 102 1.16 -7.10 10.88
C ALA A 102 0.59 -5.73 11.27
N LEU A 103 -0.35 -5.19 10.48
CA LEU A 103 -1.03 -3.92 10.77
C LEU A 103 -1.87 -3.98 12.05
N ALA A 104 -2.39 -5.15 12.45
CA ALA A 104 -3.14 -5.28 13.70
C ALA A 104 -2.34 -4.86 14.94
N GLY A 105 -1.01 -5.04 14.91
CA GLY A 105 -0.08 -4.59 15.96
C GLY A 105 0.58 -3.22 15.71
N SER A 106 0.19 -2.49 14.66
CA SER A 106 0.82 -1.24 14.26
C SER A 106 0.39 -0.03 15.11
N ARG A 107 1.16 1.04 15.04
CA ARG A 107 0.80 2.33 15.63
C ARG A 107 -0.44 2.94 14.95
N LEU A 108 -0.63 2.70 13.64
CA LEU A 108 -1.83 3.10 12.92
C LEU A 108 -3.09 2.51 13.56
N THR A 109 -3.10 1.20 13.80
CA THR A 109 -4.23 0.52 14.47
C THR A 109 -4.41 1.01 15.91
N ALA A 110 -3.33 1.15 16.67
CA ALA A 110 -3.40 1.67 18.04
C ALA A 110 -3.96 3.09 18.10
N THR A 111 -3.65 3.93 17.11
CA THR A 111 -4.06 5.33 17.06
C THR A 111 -5.50 5.50 16.63
N THR A 112 -5.98 4.70 15.67
CA THR A 112 -7.34 4.79 15.12
C THR A 112 -8.35 3.90 15.82
N GLY A 113 -7.88 2.91 16.58
CA GLY A 113 -8.73 1.87 17.17
C GLY A 113 -9.26 0.83 16.18
N ALA A 114 -8.83 0.88 14.91
CA ALA A 114 -9.26 -0.03 13.86
C ALA A 114 -8.10 -0.38 12.91
N VAL A 115 -8.05 -1.62 12.45
CA VAL A 115 -7.08 -2.05 11.42
C VAL A 115 -7.35 -1.29 10.12
N PRO A 116 -6.32 -0.74 9.45
CA PRO A 116 -6.46 -0.07 8.17
C PRO A 116 -7.16 -0.94 7.12
N ARG A 117 -8.02 -0.31 6.31
CA ARG A 117 -8.66 -0.99 5.18
C ARG A 117 -7.67 -1.15 4.03
N LEU A 118 -7.48 -2.38 3.57
CA LEU A 118 -6.65 -2.67 2.38
C LEU A 118 -7.53 -2.67 1.13
N VAL A 119 -7.06 -2.02 0.07
CA VAL A 119 -7.74 -1.91 -1.23
C VAL A 119 -6.69 -2.12 -2.32
N PRO A 120 -6.94 -2.92 -3.36
CA PRO A 120 -6.03 -3.00 -4.50
C PRO A 120 -5.80 -1.62 -5.14
N ASP A 121 -4.57 -1.29 -5.47
CA ASP A 121 -4.19 0.02 -6.01
C ASP A 121 -4.91 0.38 -7.31
N ALA A 122 -5.12 -0.60 -8.21
CA ALA A 122 -5.91 -0.40 -9.41
C ALA A 122 -7.37 -0.02 -9.10
N VAL A 123 -7.99 -0.64 -8.08
CA VAL A 123 -9.35 -0.31 -7.64
C VAL A 123 -9.39 1.10 -7.03
N ALA A 124 -8.39 1.44 -6.23
CA ALA A 124 -8.27 2.78 -5.64
C ALA A 124 -8.11 3.85 -6.74
N ALA A 125 -7.24 3.61 -7.73
CA ALA A 125 -7.03 4.51 -8.86
C ALA A 125 -8.29 4.70 -9.70
N LEU A 126 -8.97 3.62 -10.06
CA LEU A 126 -10.22 3.67 -10.84
C LEU A 126 -11.34 4.38 -10.05
N THR A 127 -11.41 4.17 -8.74
CA THR A 127 -12.38 4.86 -7.89
C THR A 127 -12.12 6.37 -7.89
N ALA A 128 -10.87 6.79 -7.83
CA ALA A 128 -10.50 8.20 -7.90
C ALA A 128 -10.79 8.80 -9.28
N LEU A 129 -10.47 8.09 -10.37
CA LEU A 129 -10.77 8.52 -11.73
C LEU A 129 -12.28 8.63 -11.99
N ASN A 130 -13.07 7.74 -11.41
CA ASN A 130 -14.52 7.77 -11.53
C ASN A 130 -15.18 9.01 -10.90
N ALA A 131 -14.49 9.71 -10.02
CA ALA A 131 -14.96 11.00 -9.50
C ALA A 131 -14.90 12.12 -10.56
N ASN A 132 -14.16 11.91 -11.65
CA ASN A 132 -14.04 12.88 -12.75
C ASN A 132 -15.16 12.69 -13.78
N PRO A 133 -15.83 13.76 -14.23
CA PRO A 133 -16.83 13.69 -15.28
C PRO A 133 -16.25 13.13 -16.58
N GLY A 134 -16.99 12.23 -17.25
CA GLY A 134 -16.60 11.66 -18.54
C GLY A 134 -15.78 10.36 -18.46
N PHE A 135 -15.49 9.84 -17.28
CA PHE A 135 -14.92 8.50 -17.18
C PHE A 135 -15.99 7.44 -17.53
N ASP A 136 -15.74 6.71 -18.61
CA ASP A 136 -16.63 5.63 -19.05
C ASP A 136 -16.39 4.37 -18.22
N ARG A 137 -17.45 3.87 -17.60
CA ARG A 137 -17.44 2.64 -16.80
C ARG A 137 -18.10 1.46 -17.50
N SER A 138 -18.44 1.61 -18.79
CA SER A 138 -19.03 0.50 -19.52
C SER A 138 -17.96 -0.55 -19.87
N GLY A 139 -18.20 -1.80 -19.49
CA GLY A 139 -17.34 -2.91 -19.87
C GLY A 139 -16.06 -3.05 -19.03
N VAL A 140 -15.04 -3.65 -19.64
CA VAL A 140 -13.76 -3.95 -18.99
C VAL A 140 -12.82 -2.75 -19.10
N VAL A 141 -12.23 -2.36 -17.98
CA VAL A 141 -11.23 -1.30 -17.90
C VAL A 141 -9.88 -1.92 -17.60
N ALA A 142 -8.84 -1.54 -18.35
CA ALA A 142 -7.46 -1.92 -18.07
C ALA A 142 -6.72 -0.78 -17.35
N VAL A 143 -6.04 -1.11 -16.26
CA VAL A 143 -5.12 -0.21 -15.56
C VAL A 143 -3.71 -0.68 -15.84
N LEU A 144 -2.89 0.20 -16.40
CA LEU A 144 -1.46 -0.01 -16.59
C LEU A 144 -0.73 0.88 -15.59
N ASP A 145 0.01 0.25 -14.68
CA ASP A 145 0.83 0.95 -13.68
C ASP A 145 2.31 0.76 -14.02
N PHE A 146 3.00 1.87 -14.30
CA PHE A 146 4.43 1.93 -14.59
C PHE A 146 5.18 2.33 -13.33
N GLY A 147 5.49 1.34 -12.50
CA GLY A 147 6.13 1.54 -11.21
C GLY A 147 7.64 1.44 -11.23
N GLY A 148 8.28 1.80 -10.13
CA GLY A 148 9.74 1.76 -9.98
C GLY A 148 10.35 0.35 -9.96
N GLY A 149 9.55 -0.70 -9.70
CA GLY A 149 9.98 -2.10 -9.72
C GLY A 149 9.43 -2.91 -10.89
N GLY A 150 8.75 -2.28 -11.84
CA GLY A 150 8.17 -2.94 -13.01
C GLY A 150 6.81 -2.37 -13.38
N THR A 151 6.21 -2.96 -14.41
CA THR A 151 4.88 -2.58 -14.91
C THR A 151 3.86 -3.63 -14.51
N SER A 152 2.69 -3.22 -14.02
CA SER A 152 1.57 -4.12 -13.79
C SER A 152 0.37 -3.79 -14.68
N ILE A 153 -0.39 -4.80 -15.04
CA ILE A 153 -1.62 -4.67 -15.83
C ILE A 153 -2.74 -5.34 -15.05
N THR A 154 -3.78 -4.58 -14.75
CA THR A 154 -4.97 -5.08 -14.04
C THR A 154 -6.21 -4.84 -14.88
N LEU A 155 -7.04 -5.88 -15.02
CA LEU A 155 -8.35 -5.77 -15.65
C LEU A 155 -9.44 -5.70 -14.58
N ALA A 156 -10.37 -4.76 -14.73
CA ALA A 156 -11.46 -4.56 -13.79
C ALA A 156 -12.80 -4.38 -14.55
N ASP A 157 -13.89 -4.81 -13.92
CA ASP A 157 -15.23 -4.57 -14.40
C ASP A 157 -15.71 -3.18 -13.98
N GLY A 158 -15.81 -2.28 -14.93
CA GLY A 158 -16.25 -0.91 -14.69
C GLY A 158 -17.68 -0.81 -14.17
N ALA A 159 -18.57 -1.73 -14.55
CA ALA A 159 -19.96 -1.75 -14.10
C ALA A 159 -20.11 -2.29 -12.65
N SER A 160 -19.20 -3.13 -12.20
CA SER A 160 -19.26 -3.83 -10.90
C SER A 160 -18.31 -3.21 -9.88
N ALA A 161 -18.33 -1.91 -9.70
CA ALA A 161 -17.50 -1.16 -8.75
C ALA A 161 -15.99 -1.48 -8.89
N PHE A 162 -15.54 -1.68 -10.11
CA PHE A 162 -14.16 -2.04 -10.46
C PHE A 162 -13.68 -3.36 -9.84
N ALA A 163 -14.59 -4.33 -9.72
CA ALA A 163 -14.22 -5.68 -9.31
C ALA A 163 -13.11 -6.22 -10.22
N MET A 164 -12.05 -6.72 -9.64
CA MET A 164 -10.92 -7.28 -10.40
C MET A 164 -11.36 -8.57 -11.10
N LEU A 165 -11.14 -8.64 -12.42
CA LEU A 165 -11.51 -9.79 -13.25
C LEU A 165 -10.43 -10.88 -13.28
N GLY A 166 -9.37 -10.72 -12.50
CA GLY A 166 -8.17 -11.56 -12.53
C GLY A 166 -7.14 -11.05 -13.54
N GLY A 167 -6.01 -11.76 -13.65
CA GLY A 167 -4.99 -11.42 -14.64
C GLY A 167 -4.17 -10.17 -14.33
N THR A 168 -3.92 -9.89 -13.04
CA THR A 168 -2.86 -8.93 -12.72
C THR A 168 -1.52 -9.60 -12.96
N GLU A 169 -0.80 -9.12 -13.96
CA GLU A 169 0.54 -9.56 -14.29
C GLU A 169 1.50 -8.40 -14.07
N ARG A 170 2.70 -8.75 -13.59
CA ARG A 170 3.79 -7.82 -13.43
C ARG A 170 4.94 -8.20 -14.35
N TYR A 171 5.42 -7.22 -15.07
CA TYR A 171 6.58 -7.31 -15.94
C TYR A 171 7.72 -6.47 -15.34
N ALA A 172 8.86 -7.09 -15.12
CA ALA A 172 10.08 -6.44 -14.60
C ALA A 172 10.91 -5.83 -15.73
#